data_8f1d7a49c90c242292f0acea1ae74c83
#
_entry.id   8f1d7a49c90c242292f0acea1ae74c83
#
_cell.length_a   1.000
_cell.length_b   1.000
_cell.length_c   1.000
_cell.angle_alpha   90.00
_cell.angle_beta   90.00
_cell.angle_gamma   90.00
#
_symmetry.space_group_name_H-M   'P 1'
#
loop_
_entity.id
_entity.type
_entity.pdbx_description
1 polymer ?
#
loop_
_entity_poly.entity_id
_entity_poly.type
_entity_poly.pdbx_seq_one_letter_code
_entity_poly.pdbx_strand_id
1 'polypeptide(L)'
;MLADPNTWPDQQPAPSDWRCRWRLFRNRLLADSKFQRWAARTPLIRRIASRKAVELHHLTAGFVYTQTLTAVVQSNLLAVLQGRIESTKSVAAMCGLTTPAAHTLLTAAQALDLTEEVSRGYWMVGELGASVLGNPAVQDMVKHHAVLYRDLADPLALLRHRESTGLRDYWSYVPGGNNPDDGHRESGQLMSSSLALISDHILETYPLGDYRGLVDVAGGTG
;
A
#
# COMPACT_ATOMS: atom_id res chain seq x y z
N MET A 1 -18.40 -0.77 -25.95
CA MET A 1 -17.66 0.21 -26.78
C MET A 1 -16.89 1.10 -25.81
N LEU A 2 -15.64 0.74 -25.51
CA LEU A 2 -14.79 1.54 -24.61
C LEU A 2 -14.36 2.78 -25.40
N ALA A 3 -14.54 3.95 -24.83
CA ALA A 3 -14.11 5.21 -25.43
C ALA A 3 -12.60 5.16 -25.69
N ASP A 4 -12.17 5.62 -26.88
CA ASP A 4 -10.76 5.74 -27.24
C ASP A 4 -10.03 6.55 -26.16
N PRO A 5 -9.03 5.99 -25.46
CA PRO A 5 -8.32 6.68 -24.38
C PRO A 5 -7.54 7.92 -24.87
N ASN A 6 -7.46 8.15 -26.16
CA ASN A 6 -6.82 9.33 -26.75
C ASN A 6 -7.80 10.46 -27.11
N THR A 7 -9.10 10.25 -26.95
CA THR A 7 -10.10 11.32 -27.15
C THR A 7 -10.41 12.02 -25.85
N TRP A 8 -9.48 12.85 -25.39
CA TRP A 8 -9.78 13.83 -24.33
C TRP A 8 -10.64 14.96 -24.92
N PRO A 9 -11.58 15.49 -24.15
CA PRO A 9 -12.39 16.62 -24.60
C PRO A 9 -11.57 17.91 -24.65
N ASP A 10 -10.60 18.00 -25.55
CA ASP A 10 -9.62 19.09 -25.67
C ASP A 10 -10.23 20.43 -26.14
N GLN A 11 -11.53 20.49 -26.35
CA GLN A 11 -12.14 21.67 -26.96
C GLN A 11 -13.31 22.27 -26.19
N GLN A 12 -13.61 21.79 -24.99
CA GLN A 12 -14.60 22.48 -24.18
C GLN A 12 -13.94 23.61 -23.39
N PRO A 13 -14.46 24.86 -23.44
CA PRO A 13 -13.97 25.94 -22.64
C PRO A 13 -14.04 25.55 -21.14
N ALA A 14 -12.99 25.89 -20.40
CA ALA A 14 -12.94 25.57 -18.96
C ALA A 14 -14.21 26.08 -18.26
N PRO A 15 -14.86 25.27 -17.43
CA PRO A 15 -16.09 25.68 -16.73
C PRO A 15 -15.80 26.93 -15.88
N SER A 16 -16.54 27.98 -16.13
CA SER A 16 -16.37 29.31 -15.47
C SER A 16 -17.52 29.67 -14.54
N ASP A 17 -18.29 28.68 -14.08
CA ASP A 17 -19.37 28.89 -13.15
C ASP A 17 -18.88 29.46 -11.80
N TRP A 18 -19.81 30.03 -11.01
CA TRP A 18 -19.49 30.63 -9.72
C TRP A 18 -18.87 29.64 -8.74
N ARG A 19 -19.21 28.33 -8.84
CA ARG A 19 -18.65 27.24 -8.00
C ARG A 19 -17.17 27.01 -8.31
N CYS A 20 -16.80 27.03 -9.59
CA CYS A 20 -15.40 26.91 -10.01
C CYS A 20 -14.60 28.13 -9.55
N ARG A 21 -15.14 29.35 -9.71
CA ARG A 21 -14.50 30.58 -9.24
C ARG A 21 -14.31 30.60 -7.72
N TRP A 22 -15.30 30.14 -6.96
CA TRP A 22 -15.18 29.99 -5.51
C TRP A 22 -14.09 28.97 -5.11
N ARG A 23 -14.04 27.81 -5.77
CA ARG A 23 -13.01 26.80 -5.52
C ARG A 23 -11.61 27.33 -5.82
N LEU A 24 -11.44 28.06 -6.91
CA LEU A 24 -10.18 28.71 -7.27
C LEU A 24 -9.77 29.74 -6.21
N PHE A 25 -10.67 30.58 -5.77
CA PHE A 25 -10.41 31.56 -4.70
C PHE A 25 -10.00 30.85 -3.40
N ARG A 26 -10.79 29.86 -2.95
CA ARG A 26 -10.48 29.06 -1.77
C ARG A 26 -9.09 28.40 -1.86
N ASN A 27 -8.78 27.78 -3.00
CA ASN A 27 -7.51 27.08 -3.19
C ASN A 27 -6.33 28.07 -3.21
N ARG A 28 -6.51 29.26 -3.79
CA ARG A 28 -5.54 30.34 -3.74
C ARG A 28 -5.27 30.82 -2.30
N LEU A 29 -6.33 30.95 -1.51
CA LEU A 29 -6.24 31.32 -0.10
C LEU A 29 -5.52 30.23 0.72
N LEU A 30 -5.87 28.97 0.50
CA LEU A 30 -5.23 27.84 1.17
C LEU A 30 -3.75 27.66 0.78
N ALA A 31 -3.35 28.08 -0.40
CA ALA A 31 -1.95 28.08 -0.85
C ALA A 31 -1.11 29.22 -0.27
N ASP A 32 -1.74 30.26 0.30
CA ASP A 32 -1.03 31.39 0.88
C ASP A 32 -0.44 31.05 2.24
N SER A 33 0.89 31.14 2.36
CA SER A 33 1.61 30.82 3.59
C SER A 33 1.28 31.75 4.77
N LYS A 34 0.86 32.99 4.50
CA LYS A 34 0.45 33.95 5.55
C LYS A 34 -0.91 33.53 6.11
N PHE A 35 -1.83 33.15 5.23
CA PHE A 35 -3.12 32.62 5.63
C PHE A 35 -2.98 31.33 6.44
N GLN A 36 -2.13 30.39 6.02
CA GLN A 36 -1.88 29.15 6.76
C GLN A 36 -1.36 29.43 8.19
N ARG A 37 -0.40 30.34 8.34
CA ARG A 37 0.11 30.75 9.67
C ARG A 37 -0.95 31.42 10.54
N TRP A 38 -1.77 32.26 9.94
CA TRP A 38 -2.89 32.89 10.64
C TRP A 38 -3.94 31.87 11.07
N ALA A 39 -4.34 30.94 10.19
CA ALA A 39 -5.30 29.89 10.47
C ALA A 39 -4.83 28.95 11.59
N ALA A 40 -3.54 28.62 11.64
CA ALA A 40 -2.95 27.80 12.70
C ALA A 40 -2.98 28.47 14.08
N ARG A 41 -3.01 29.82 14.12
CA ARG A 41 -3.08 30.63 15.38
C ARG A 41 -4.51 30.91 15.82
N THR A 42 -5.50 30.77 14.92
CA THR A 42 -6.89 31.13 15.20
C THR A 42 -7.65 29.97 15.81
N PRO A 43 -8.13 30.03 17.07
CA PRO A 43 -8.68 28.88 17.82
C PRO A 43 -9.81 28.14 17.09
N LEU A 44 -10.72 28.86 16.42
CA LEU A 44 -11.86 28.29 15.71
C LEU A 44 -11.43 27.50 14.45
N ILE A 45 -10.39 27.96 13.75
CA ILE A 45 -9.93 27.39 12.48
C ILE A 45 -8.79 26.39 12.70
N ARG A 46 -8.09 26.48 13.85
CA ARG A 46 -6.92 25.65 14.18
C ARG A 46 -7.20 24.15 14.03
N ARG A 47 -8.37 23.69 14.45
CA ARG A 47 -8.73 22.25 14.31
C ARG A 47 -8.78 21.80 12.86
N ILE A 48 -9.31 22.63 11.96
CA ILE A 48 -9.37 22.35 10.52
C ILE A 48 -7.96 22.41 9.91
N ALA A 49 -7.20 23.45 10.26
CA ALA A 49 -5.81 23.58 9.80
C ALA A 49 -4.93 22.41 10.26
N SER A 50 -5.07 21.96 11.52
CA SER A 50 -4.35 20.81 12.05
C SER A 50 -4.72 19.51 11.33
N ARG A 51 -6.00 19.27 11.04
CA ARG A 51 -6.40 18.09 10.25
C ARG A 51 -5.76 18.09 8.87
N LYS A 52 -5.75 19.23 8.19
CA LYS A 52 -5.11 19.35 6.87
C LYS A 52 -3.59 19.19 6.94
N ALA A 53 -2.95 19.66 7.97
CA ALA A 53 -1.53 19.42 8.21
C ALA A 53 -1.23 17.93 8.44
N VAL A 54 -2.07 17.22 9.21
CA VAL A 54 -1.96 15.78 9.43
C VAL A 54 -2.20 15.01 8.13
N GLU A 55 -3.23 15.35 7.34
CA GLU A 55 -3.48 14.73 6.03
C GLU A 55 -2.26 14.90 5.09
N LEU A 56 -1.68 16.10 5.03
CA LEU A 56 -0.50 16.38 4.23
C LEU A 56 0.72 15.60 4.74
N HIS A 57 0.90 15.52 6.07
CA HIS A 57 1.96 14.72 6.67
C HIS A 57 1.83 13.25 6.29
N HIS A 58 0.64 12.65 6.42
CA HIS A 58 0.42 11.25 6.00
C HIS A 58 0.71 11.04 4.51
N LEU A 59 0.34 11.99 3.67
CA LEU A 59 0.64 11.92 2.24
C LEU A 59 2.15 11.96 1.96
N THR A 60 2.89 12.81 2.66
CA THR A 60 4.36 12.89 2.50
C THR A 60 5.11 11.74 3.17
N ALA A 61 4.59 11.21 4.27
CA ALA A 61 5.19 10.11 5.02
C ALA A 61 4.75 8.71 4.53
N GLY A 62 3.82 8.64 3.60
CA GLY A 62 3.22 7.38 3.15
C GLY A 62 4.25 6.33 2.70
N PHE A 63 5.33 6.75 2.03
CA PHE A 63 6.41 5.85 1.62
C PHE A 63 7.15 5.25 2.83
N VAL A 64 7.29 5.98 3.93
CA VAL A 64 7.92 5.46 5.16
C VAL A 64 7.08 4.36 5.77
N TYR A 65 5.76 4.52 5.81
CA TYR A 65 4.84 3.52 6.34
C TYR A 65 4.91 2.22 5.55
N THR A 66 4.87 2.31 4.23
CA THR A 66 4.95 1.13 3.36
C THR A 66 6.31 0.47 3.39
N GLN A 67 7.40 1.23 3.48
CA GLN A 67 8.76 0.67 3.62
C GLN A 67 8.98 0.03 5.00
N THR A 68 8.41 0.58 6.07
CA THR A 68 8.42 -0.04 7.39
C THR A 68 7.71 -1.40 7.36
N LEU A 69 6.50 -1.47 6.78
CA LEU A 69 5.78 -2.73 6.62
C LEU A 69 6.58 -3.73 5.77
N THR A 70 7.21 -3.28 4.70
CA THR A 70 8.07 -4.12 3.86
C THR A 70 9.23 -4.70 4.66
N ALA A 71 9.94 -3.88 5.45
CA ALA A 71 11.04 -4.34 6.30
C ALA A 71 10.58 -5.33 7.37
N VAL A 72 9.42 -5.09 7.98
CA VAL A 72 8.79 -5.98 8.96
C VAL A 72 8.48 -7.36 8.36
N VAL A 73 7.90 -7.38 7.15
CA VAL A 73 7.56 -8.64 6.46
C VAL A 73 8.82 -9.36 5.99
N GLN A 74 9.77 -8.67 5.37
CA GLN A 74 11.01 -9.26 4.86
C GLN A 74 11.92 -9.81 5.95
N SER A 75 11.96 -9.17 7.13
CA SER A 75 12.73 -9.64 8.29
C SER A 75 12.04 -10.74 9.08
N ASN A 76 10.81 -11.14 8.74
CA ASN A 76 9.95 -12.05 9.50
C ASN A 76 9.72 -11.60 10.95
N LEU A 77 9.80 -10.30 11.25
CA LEU A 77 9.75 -9.75 12.59
C LEU A 77 8.48 -10.17 13.35
N LEU A 78 7.32 -10.14 12.69
CA LEU A 78 6.06 -10.51 13.33
C LEU A 78 6.00 -12.00 13.67
N ALA A 79 6.53 -12.87 12.82
CA ALA A 79 6.62 -14.32 13.10
C ALA A 79 7.53 -14.62 14.31
N VAL A 80 8.62 -13.86 14.45
CA VAL A 80 9.52 -13.95 15.61
C VAL A 80 8.81 -13.59 16.91
N LEU A 81 7.89 -12.63 16.89
CA LEU A 81 7.12 -12.16 18.05
C LEU A 81 5.82 -12.93 18.28
N GLN A 82 5.43 -13.82 17.36
CA GLN A 82 4.15 -14.53 17.43
C GLN A 82 4.02 -15.37 18.70
N GLY A 83 3.04 -15.03 19.54
CA GLY A 83 2.71 -15.77 20.78
C GLY A 83 3.74 -15.62 21.90
N ARG A 84 4.68 -14.66 21.82
CA ARG A 84 5.73 -14.47 22.83
C ARG A 84 6.12 -13.01 23.00
N ILE A 85 6.79 -12.72 24.11
CA ILE A 85 7.42 -11.44 24.40
C ILE A 85 8.94 -11.64 24.27
N GLU A 86 9.60 -10.85 23.44
CA GLU A 86 11.03 -10.96 23.17
C GLU A 86 11.78 -9.67 23.44
N SER A 87 13.03 -9.78 23.89
CA SER A 87 13.90 -8.62 24.05
C SER A 87 14.38 -8.09 22.71
N THR A 88 14.68 -6.80 22.62
CA THR A 88 15.28 -6.18 21.41
C THR A 88 16.51 -6.96 20.92
N LYS A 89 17.35 -7.44 21.83
CA LYS A 89 18.54 -8.22 21.49
C LYS A 89 18.19 -9.60 20.89
N SER A 90 17.17 -10.26 21.42
CA SER A 90 16.67 -11.53 20.91
C SER A 90 16.09 -11.38 19.52
N VAL A 91 15.22 -10.36 19.32
CA VAL A 91 14.66 -10.03 18.01
C VAL A 91 15.76 -9.71 16.99
N ALA A 92 16.76 -8.93 17.37
CA ALA A 92 17.89 -8.60 16.50
C ALA A 92 18.61 -9.86 15.99
N ALA A 93 18.90 -10.80 16.89
CA ALA A 93 19.57 -12.06 16.54
C ALA A 93 18.71 -12.93 15.60
N MET A 94 17.40 -13.06 15.89
CA MET A 94 16.47 -13.87 15.09
C MET A 94 16.17 -13.27 13.71
N CYS A 95 16.16 -11.94 13.60
CA CYS A 95 15.92 -11.24 12.33
C CYS A 95 17.22 -10.97 11.53
N GLY A 96 18.39 -11.36 12.01
CA GLY A 96 19.67 -11.07 11.36
C GLY A 96 20.04 -9.59 11.35
N LEU A 97 19.58 -8.83 12.34
CA LEU A 97 19.79 -7.38 12.45
C LEU A 97 20.77 -7.04 13.57
N THR A 98 21.37 -5.84 13.51
CA THR A 98 22.04 -5.29 14.68
C THR A 98 21.01 -4.83 15.72
N THR A 99 21.37 -4.82 17.01
CA THR A 99 20.45 -4.40 18.07
C THR A 99 19.89 -2.97 17.86
N PRO A 100 20.71 -1.96 17.45
CA PRO A 100 20.17 -0.64 17.11
C PRO A 100 19.20 -0.65 15.93
N ALA A 101 19.48 -1.44 14.87
CA ALA A 101 18.59 -1.56 13.71
C ALA A 101 17.25 -2.22 14.09
N ALA A 102 17.30 -3.29 14.87
CA ALA A 102 16.10 -3.95 15.40
C ALA A 102 15.27 -2.99 16.27
N HIS A 103 15.90 -2.21 17.16
CA HIS A 103 15.20 -1.21 17.96
C HIS A 103 14.52 -0.14 17.08
N THR A 104 15.20 0.35 16.05
CA THR A 104 14.65 1.32 15.10
C THR A 104 13.44 0.74 14.37
N LEU A 105 13.55 -0.50 13.86
CA LEU A 105 12.46 -1.16 13.15
C LEU A 105 11.26 -1.43 14.07
N LEU A 106 11.49 -1.94 15.28
CA LEU A 106 10.46 -2.18 16.29
C LEU A 106 9.71 -0.90 16.67
N THR A 107 10.45 0.20 16.90
CA THR A 107 9.84 1.50 17.23
C THR A 107 9.04 2.07 16.05
N ALA A 108 9.55 1.95 14.83
CA ALA A 108 8.82 2.37 13.64
C ALA A 108 7.56 1.51 13.41
N ALA A 109 7.67 0.19 13.62
CA ALA A 109 6.55 -0.74 13.55
C ALA A 109 5.48 -0.48 14.63
N GLN A 110 5.90 -0.09 15.84
CA GLN A 110 4.98 0.32 16.91
C GLN A 110 4.16 1.55 16.52
N ALA A 111 4.76 2.52 15.84
CA ALA A 111 4.02 3.69 15.35
C ALA A 111 2.93 3.34 14.32
N LEU A 112 2.97 2.13 13.77
CA LEU A 112 1.99 1.56 12.84
C LEU A 112 1.14 0.45 13.48
N ASP A 113 1.19 0.30 14.80
CA ASP A 113 0.48 -0.75 15.55
C ASP A 113 0.80 -2.19 15.11
N LEU A 114 1.99 -2.38 14.50
CA LEU A 114 2.48 -3.70 14.09
C LEU A 114 3.18 -4.44 15.24
N THR A 115 3.79 -3.69 16.17
CA THR A 115 4.46 -4.18 17.38
C THR A 115 4.06 -3.33 18.58
N GLU A 116 4.23 -3.87 19.80
CA GLU A 116 3.96 -3.18 21.05
C GLU A 116 5.14 -3.38 22.00
N GLU A 117 5.64 -2.30 22.61
CA GLU A 117 6.61 -2.36 23.71
C GLU A 117 5.88 -2.53 25.04
N VAL A 118 5.87 -3.74 25.59
CA VAL A 118 5.19 -4.06 26.86
C VAL A 118 5.96 -3.63 28.09
N SER A 119 7.27 -3.57 27.97
CA SER A 119 8.18 -2.97 28.95
C SER A 119 9.47 -2.58 28.23
N ARG A 120 10.28 -1.72 28.84
CA ARG A 120 11.48 -1.18 28.20
C ARG A 120 12.35 -2.26 27.58
N GLY A 121 12.44 -2.27 26.24
CA GLY A 121 13.21 -3.19 25.44
C GLY A 121 12.59 -4.57 25.27
N TYR A 122 11.32 -4.79 25.65
CA TYR A 122 10.58 -6.04 25.47
C TYR A 122 9.33 -5.81 24.63
N TRP A 123 9.17 -6.61 23.61
CA TRP A 123 8.24 -6.40 22.51
C TRP A 123 7.34 -7.60 22.28
N MET A 124 6.13 -7.34 21.85
CA MET A 124 5.17 -8.32 21.34
C MET A 124 4.55 -7.84 20.03
N VAL A 125 3.75 -8.67 19.40
CA VAL A 125 2.96 -8.31 18.23
C VAL A 125 1.88 -7.31 18.62
N GLY A 126 1.76 -6.21 17.87
CA GLY A 126 0.67 -5.24 17.99
C GLY A 126 -0.63 -5.75 17.33
N GLU A 127 -1.74 -5.04 17.54
CA GLU A 127 -3.06 -5.47 17.06
C GLU A 127 -3.11 -5.56 15.52
N LEU A 128 -2.61 -4.55 14.82
CA LEU A 128 -2.53 -4.60 13.36
C LEU A 128 -1.50 -5.63 12.87
N GLY A 129 -0.41 -5.81 13.61
CA GLY A 129 0.59 -6.85 13.34
C GLY A 129 0.01 -8.25 13.40
N ALA A 130 -0.87 -8.54 14.36
CA ALA A 130 -1.60 -9.80 14.44
C ALA A 130 -2.50 -10.03 13.21
N SER A 131 -3.16 -8.96 12.73
CA SER A 131 -3.97 -9.01 11.52
C SER A 131 -3.14 -9.31 10.27
N VAL A 132 -1.92 -8.75 10.17
CA VAL A 132 -0.97 -9.06 9.08
C VAL A 132 -0.50 -10.51 9.15
N LEU A 133 -0.21 -11.05 10.35
CA LEU A 133 0.17 -12.45 10.53
C LEU A 133 -0.93 -13.40 10.09
N GLY A 134 -2.18 -13.10 10.44
CA GLY A 134 -3.34 -13.91 10.07
C GLY A 134 -3.70 -13.84 8.58
N ASN A 135 -2.99 -13.02 7.79
CA ASN A 135 -3.32 -12.79 6.39
C ASN A 135 -2.10 -12.97 5.46
N PRO A 136 -1.80 -14.21 5.04
CA PRO A 136 -0.68 -14.51 4.12
C PRO A 136 -0.72 -13.72 2.82
N ALA A 137 -1.92 -13.46 2.28
CA ALA A 137 -2.06 -12.71 1.03
C ALA A 137 -1.57 -11.26 1.15
N VAL A 138 -1.77 -10.62 2.31
CA VAL A 138 -1.19 -9.30 2.57
C VAL A 138 0.33 -9.35 2.59
N GLN A 139 0.91 -10.39 3.21
CA GLN A 139 2.37 -10.56 3.25
C GLN A 139 2.95 -10.78 1.85
N ASP A 140 2.31 -11.60 1.02
CA ASP A 140 2.75 -11.88 -0.35
C ASP A 140 2.61 -10.63 -1.24
N MET A 141 1.52 -9.86 -1.07
CA MET A 141 1.35 -8.58 -1.75
C MET A 141 2.47 -7.59 -1.39
N VAL A 142 2.85 -7.50 -0.10
CA VAL A 142 3.95 -6.63 0.36
C VAL A 142 5.29 -7.06 -0.26
N LYS A 143 5.55 -8.37 -0.38
CA LYS A 143 6.76 -8.88 -1.05
C LYS A 143 6.77 -8.50 -2.54
N HIS A 144 5.62 -8.63 -3.21
CA HIS A 144 5.46 -8.27 -4.61
C HIS A 144 5.69 -6.75 -4.87
N HIS A 145 5.39 -5.89 -3.92
CA HIS A 145 5.62 -4.46 -4.04
C HIS A 145 7.08 -4.08 -4.31
N ALA A 146 8.05 -4.96 -4.07
CA ALA A 146 9.46 -4.70 -4.39
C ALA A 146 9.68 -4.45 -5.89
N VAL A 147 8.94 -5.12 -6.77
CA VAL A 147 8.96 -4.89 -8.22
C VAL A 147 8.36 -3.52 -8.54
N LEU A 148 7.20 -3.23 -7.95
CA LEU A 148 6.49 -1.97 -8.16
C LEU A 148 7.31 -0.75 -7.69
N TYR A 149 8.01 -0.86 -6.55
CA TYR A 149 8.86 0.23 -6.05
C TYR A 149 10.02 0.57 -6.99
N ARG A 150 10.58 -0.42 -7.69
CA ARG A 150 11.61 -0.16 -8.70
C ARG A 150 11.06 0.63 -9.89
N ASP A 151 9.90 0.26 -10.38
CA ASP A 151 9.24 0.95 -11.48
C ASP A 151 8.79 2.37 -11.10
N LEU A 152 8.37 2.57 -9.83
CA LEU A 152 7.93 3.84 -9.29
C LEU A 152 9.08 4.72 -8.74
N ALA A 153 10.34 4.31 -8.87
CA ALA A 153 11.48 5.12 -8.44
C ALA A 153 11.52 6.48 -9.15
N ASP A 154 11.10 6.52 -10.43
CA ASP A 154 10.84 7.77 -11.17
C ASP A 154 9.45 7.72 -11.81
N PRO A 155 8.39 8.10 -11.08
CA PRO A 155 7.03 8.04 -11.57
C PRO A 155 6.77 8.98 -12.76
N LEU A 156 7.55 10.06 -12.93
CA LEU A 156 7.41 10.94 -14.07
C LEU A 156 8.01 10.32 -15.32
N ALA A 157 9.14 9.65 -15.22
CA ALA A 157 9.71 8.89 -16.33
C ALA A 157 8.72 7.80 -16.79
N LEU A 158 8.14 7.04 -15.84
CA LEU A 158 7.14 6.02 -16.13
C LEU A 158 5.92 6.59 -16.88
N LEU A 159 5.44 7.77 -16.52
CA LEU A 159 4.30 8.42 -17.17
C LEU A 159 4.65 8.99 -18.55
N ARG A 160 5.88 9.44 -18.75
CA ARG A 160 6.35 10.05 -20.01
C ARG A 160 6.78 9.02 -21.05
N HIS A 161 7.46 7.98 -20.56
CA HIS A 161 8.02 6.93 -21.39
C HIS A 161 7.16 5.67 -21.23
N ARG A 162 6.54 5.21 -22.30
CA ARG A 162 5.81 3.94 -22.32
C ARG A 162 6.79 2.76 -22.46
N GLU A 163 7.88 2.81 -21.71
CA GLU A 163 8.89 1.75 -21.70
C GLU A 163 8.35 0.51 -20.97
N SER A 164 9.01 -0.63 -21.22
CA SER A 164 8.75 -1.86 -20.51
C SER A 164 9.07 -1.66 -19.02
N THR A 165 8.16 -2.08 -18.14
CA THR A 165 8.33 -1.99 -16.71
C THR A 165 8.59 -3.38 -16.14
N GLY A 166 9.28 -3.47 -14.99
CA GLY A 166 9.48 -4.73 -14.31
C GLY A 166 8.16 -5.42 -13.96
N LEU A 167 7.13 -4.63 -13.66
CA LEU A 167 5.78 -5.14 -13.43
C LEU A 167 5.17 -5.75 -14.70
N ARG A 168 5.37 -5.14 -15.85
CA ARG A 168 4.92 -5.69 -17.14
C ARG A 168 5.63 -7.01 -17.46
N ASP A 169 6.92 -7.08 -17.19
CA ASP A 169 7.72 -8.30 -17.44
C ASP A 169 7.34 -9.41 -16.45
N TYR A 170 6.95 -9.05 -15.24
CA TYR A 170 6.43 -9.97 -14.23
C TYR A 170 5.09 -10.61 -14.66
N TRP A 171 4.21 -9.85 -15.30
CA TRP A 171 2.94 -10.35 -15.86
C TRP A 171 3.16 -10.86 -17.28
N SER A 172 3.71 -12.05 -17.43
CA SER A 172 4.11 -12.64 -18.71
C SER A 172 2.98 -12.91 -19.69
N TYR A 173 1.71 -12.89 -19.27
CA TYR A 173 0.55 -12.97 -20.17
C TYR A 173 0.23 -11.64 -20.87
N VAL A 174 0.88 -10.53 -20.48
CA VAL A 174 0.74 -9.26 -21.20
C VAL A 174 1.63 -9.32 -22.45
N PRO A 175 1.12 -9.01 -23.66
CA PRO A 175 1.91 -9.02 -24.88
C PRO A 175 3.17 -8.17 -24.76
N GLY A 176 4.35 -8.80 -24.88
CA GLY A 176 5.67 -8.17 -24.75
C GLY A 176 6.43 -8.48 -23.47
N GLY A 177 5.92 -9.34 -22.59
CA GLY A 177 6.66 -9.88 -21.42
C GLY A 177 7.67 -10.96 -21.86
N ASN A 178 8.88 -10.92 -21.31
CA ASN A 178 10.02 -11.74 -21.78
C ASN A 178 10.33 -13.00 -20.94
N ASN A 179 9.51 -13.37 -19.94
CA ASN A 179 9.85 -14.47 -19.04
C ASN A 179 8.74 -15.51 -18.92
N PRO A 180 8.83 -16.66 -19.65
CA PRO A 180 7.73 -17.63 -19.72
C PRO A 180 7.56 -18.54 -18.48
N ASP A 181 8.62 -18.90 -17.74
CA ASP A 181 8.53 -20.00 -16.78
C ASP A 181 8.48 -19.61 -15.29
N ASP A 182 9.29 -18.65 -14.82
CA ASP A 182 9.32 -18.28 -13.40
C ASP A 182 8.24 -17.26 -13.02
N GLY A 183 7.95 -16.32 -13.89
CA GLY A 183 6.92 -15.30 -13.67
C GLY A 183 5.49 -15.87 -13.60
N HIS A 184 5.21 -16.98 -14.27
CA HIS A 184 3.89 -17.63 -14.24
C HIS A 184 3.59 -18.26 -12.87
N ARG A 185 4.59 -18.86 -12.23
CA ARG A 185 4.40 -19.52 -10.92
C ARG A 185 4.23 -18.49 -9.80
N GLU A 186 5.06 -17.46 -9.76
CA GLU A 186 4.97 -16.42 -8.73
C GLU A 186 3.71 -15.57 -8.88
N SER A 187 3.34 -15.19 -10.11
CA SER A 187 2.12 -14.44 -10.37
C SER A 187 0.87 -15.27 -10.09
N GLY A 188 0.86 -16.55 -10.45
CA GLY A 188 -0.22 -17.51 -10.14
C GLY A 188 -0.39 -17.68 -8.63
N GLN A 189 0.70 -17.77 -7.88
CA GLN A 189 0.67 -17.90 -6.43
C GLN A 189 0.15 -16.62 -5.74
N LEU A 190 0.56 -15.44 -6.22
CA LEU A 190 0.05 -14.15 -5.74
C LEU A 190 -1.45 -14.01 -6.03
N MET A 191 -1.90 -14.38 -7.23
CA MET A 191 -3.31 -14.37 -7.61
C MET A 191 -4.12 -15.34 -6.76
N SER A 192 -3.64 -16.56 -6.57
CA SER A 192 -4.30 -17.57 -5.75
C SER A 192 -4.43 -17.12 -4.29
N SER A 193 -3.36 -16.57 -3.69
CA SER A 193 -3.41 -16.07 -2.31
C SER A 193 -4.30 -14.83 -2.15
N SER A 194 -4.36 -13.95 -3.16
CA SER A 194 -5.23 -12.77 -3.14
C SER A 194 -6.70 -13.12 -3.38
N LEU A 195 -6.97 -14.15 -4.20
CA LEU A 195 -8.34 -14.63 -4.44
C LEU A 195 -8.94 -15.27 -3.18
N ALA A 196 -8.15 -15.93 -2.35
CA ALA A 196 -8.63 -16.50 -1.09
C ALA A 196 -9.28 -15.48 -0.16
N LEU A 197 -8.89 -14.20 -0.25
CA LEU A 197 -9.51 -13.11 0.52
C LEU A 197 -10.93 -12.73 0.04
N ILE A 198 -11.24 -13.02 -1.21
CA ILE A 198 -12.47 -12.58 -1.87
C ILE A 198 -13.38 -13.77 -2.16
N SER A 199 -12.82 -14.97 -2.30
CA SER A 199 -13.54 -16.18 -2.68
C SER A 199 -14.68 -16.52 -1.72
N ASP A 200 -14.44 -16.42 -0.42
CA ASP A 200 -15.47 -16.68 0.58
C ASP A 200 -16.65 -15.73 0.43
N HIS A 201 -16.39 -14.44 0.25
CA HIS A 201 -17.46 -13.45 0.01
C HIS A 201 -18.20 -13.66 -1.31
N ILE A 202 -17.50 -14.10 -2.36
CA ILE A 202 -18.12 -14.43 -3.64
C ILE A 202 -19.01 -15.67 -3.47
N LEU A 203 -18.50 -16.72 -2.82
CA LEU A 203 -19.22 -17.97 -2.59
C LEU A 203 -20.43 -17.78 -1.67
N GLU A 204 -20.33 -16.92 -0.65
CA GLU A 204 -21.46 -16.56 0.22
C GLU A 204 -22.53 -15.73 -0.49
N THR A 205 -22.13 -14.90 -1.46
CA THR A 205 -23.02 -13.94 -2.13
C THR A 205 -23.68 -14.56 -3.37
N TYR A 206 -23.00 -15.49 -4.05
CA TYR A 206 -23.45 -16.06 -5.31
C TYR A 206 -23.95 -17.50 -5.13
N PRO A 207 -25.22 -17.80 -5.44
CA PRO A 207 -25.80 -19.13 -5.22
C PRO A 207 -25.31 -20.12 -6.29
N LEU A 208 -24.07 -20.57 -6.20
CA LEU A 208 -23.46 -21.50 -7.16
C LEU A 208 -24.16 -22.87 -7.17
N GLY A 209 -24.86 -23.24 -6.09
CA GLY A 209 -25.60 -24.50 -5.98
C GLY A 209 -26.74 -24.65 -6.96
N ASP A 210 -27.22 -23.57 -7.58
CA ASP A 210 -28.31 -23.59 -8.58
C ASP A 210 -27.81 -23.99 -9.98
N TYR A 211 -26.50 -24.06 -10.18
CA TYR A 211 -25.90 -24.39 -11.47
C TYR A 211 -25.41 -25.84 -11.51
N ARG A 212 -25.62 -26.54 -12.66
CA ARG A 212 -25.19 -27.94 -12.87
C ARG A 212 -23.73 -28.10 -13.25
N GLY A 213 -23.06 -27.03 -13.59
CA GLY A 213 -21.65 -27.03 -14.00
C GLY A 213 -21.07 -25.64 -13.95
N LEU A 214 -19.79 -25.56 -13.64
CA LEU A 214 -18.96 -24.37 -13.67
C LEU A 214 -17.91 -24.54 -14.76
N VAL A 215 -17.69 -23.51 -15.55
CA VAL A 215 -16.59 -23.50 -16.54
C VAL A 215 -15.63 -22.40 -16.11
N ASP A 216 -14.41 -22.79 -15.80
CA ASP A 216 -13.33 -21.86 -15.53
C ASP A 216 -12.60 -21.53 -16.83
N VAL A 217 -12.58 -20.25 -17.18
CA VAL A 217 -11.89 -19.74 -18.37
C VAL A 217 -10.65 -18.96 -17.95
N ALA A 218 -9.48 -19.43 -18.33
CA ALA A 218 -8.18 -18.89 -17.95
C ALA A 218 -7.85 -18.98 -16.43
N GLY A 219 -8.37 -20.02 -15.77
CA GLY A 219 -8.25 -20.22 -14.31
C GLY A 219 -6.83 -20.47 -13.79
N GLY A 220 -5.82 -20.53 -14.62
CA GLY A 220 -4.41 -20.64 -14.19
C GLY A 220 -4.11 -21.96 -13.51
N THR A 221 -3.87 -21.91 -12.21
CA THR A 221 -3.58 -23.09 -11.38
C THR A 221 -4.82 -23.74 -10.77
N GLY A 222 -5.99 -23.27 -11.07
CA GLY A 222 -7.27 -23.71 -10.52
C GLY A 222 -7.74 -22.88 -9.35
#